data_1bf97a02032037062ba65b3e05d749c9
#
_entry.id   1bf97a02032037062ba65b3e05d749c9
#
_cell.length_a   1.000
_cell.length_b   1.000
_cell.length_c   1.000
_cell.angle_alpha   90.00
_cell.angle_beta   90.00
_cell.angle_gamma   90.00
#
_symmetry.space_group_name_H-M   'P 1'
#
loop_
_entity.id
_entity.type
_entity.pdbx_description
1 polymer ?
#
loop_
_entity_poly.entity_id
_entity_poly.type
_entity_poly.pdbx_seq_one_letter_code
_entity_poly.pdbx_strand_id
1 'polypeptide(L)'
;LPFEMITIGGSALGAFVVNNQPKVLKATLKAIPQALKGSKYTKARYMELLAMLYEFLQKARKEGLMAIEKDVEAPHESEIFKKYPVVGNDHHVIEFTTDYLRMMVSGNLNSHEIEALMDAEIDTHHAEAHAPVAAIVRLAGAHPAFAIVAAGLGVVNTMGSVGQPPSVLGGMIASALVGTFLGILLAYGFVEPLGGLLEQKTEDAAKEFQCIKSTLLASMQGYNPATAIEFGRKVLFSTDRPTFSELEGHVKGKK
;
A
#
# COMPACT_ATOMS: atom_id res chain seq x y z
N LEU A 1 9.44 35.60 6.78
CA LEU A 1 8.64 34.37 6.91
C LEU A 1 8.00 33.92 5.59
N PRO A 2 7.28 34.75 4.80
CA PRO A 2 6.69 34.30 3.53
C PRO A 2 7.74 33.87 2.49
N PHE A 3 8.85 34.60 2.40
CA PHE A 3 9.91 34.29 1.45
C PHE A 3 10.60 32.95 1.74
N GLU A 4 10.89 32.66 3.00
CA GLU A 4 11.49 31.39 3.41
C GLU A 4 10.54 30.23 3.14
N MET A 5 9.25 30.40 3.40
CA MET A 5 8.22 29.38 3.09
C MET A 5 8.14 29.09 1.59
N ILE A 6 8.17 30.14 0.75
CA ILE A 6 8.16 29.99 -0.71
C ILE A 6 9.45 29.33 -1.19
N THR A 7 10.61 29.74 -0.66
CA THR A 7 11.91 29.17 -1.03
C THR A 7 11.96 27.69 -0.67
N ILE A 8 11.62 27.32 0.56
CA ILE A 8 11.69 25.93 1.04
C ILE A 8 10.63 25.08 0.36
N GLY A 9 9.36 25.47 0.46
CA GLY A 9 8.24 24.71 -0.06
C GLY A 9 8.23 24.65 -1.60
N GLY A 10 8.49 25.79 -2.25
CA GLY A 10 8.55 25.86 -3.71
C GLY A 10 9.69 25.05 -4.29
N SER A 11 10.90 25.12 -3.69
CA SER A 11 12.05 24.31 -4.13
C SER A 11 11.83 22.83 -3.88
N ALA A 12 11.27 22.45 -2.73
CA ALA A 12 10.95 21.06 -2.42
C ALA A 12 9.90 20.49 -3.38
N LEU A 13 8.85 21.25 -3.70
CA LEU A 13 7.84 20.85 -4.69
C LEU A 13 8.42 20.79 -6.11
N GLY A 14 9.26 21.76 -6.49
CA GLY A 14 9.97 21.73 -7.76
C GLY A 14 10.84 20.48 -7.89
N ALA A 15 11.64 20.18 -6.88
CA ALA A 15 12.45 18.97 -6.82
C ALA A 15 11.59 17.69 -6.86
N PHE A 16 10.45 17.68 -6.18
CA PHE A 16 9.50 16.58 -6.22
C PHE A 16 8.96 16.31 -7.63
N VAL A 17 8.59 17.37 -8.38
CA VAL A 17 8.10 17.23 -9.75
C VAL A 17 9.20 16.73 -10.69
N VAL A 18 10.42 17.29 -10.60
CA VAL A 18 11.55 16.90 -11.46
C VAL A 18 12.02 15.47 -11.18
N ASN A 19 11.95 15.03 -9.93
CA ASN A 19 12.47 13.72 -9.50
C ASN A 19 11.50 12.55 -9.77
N ASN A 20 10.27 12.82 -10.17
CA ASN A 20 9.24 11.79 -10.31
C ASN A 20 8.59 11.78 -11.69
N GLN A 21 8.35 10.59 -12.22
CA GLN A 21 7.56 10.43 -13.45
C GLN A 21 6.10 10.87 -13.24
N PRO A 22 5.40 11.33 -14.28
CA PRO A 22 4.01 11.78 -14.17
C PRO A 22 3.06 10.75 -13.55
N LYS A 23 3.30 9.45 -13.79
CA LYS A 23 2.51 8.37 -13.17
C LYS A 23 2.67 8.34 -11.66
N VAL A 24 3.89 8.56 -11.14
CA VAL A 24 4.18 8.58 -9.70
C VAL A 24 3.59 9.84 -9.07
N LEU A 25 3.68 10.99 -9.73
CA LEU A 25 3.05 12.24 -9.25
C LEU A 25 1.54 12.06 -9.06
N LYS A 26 0.85 11.51 -10.05
CA LYS A 26 -0.59 11.24 -9.98
C LYS A 26 -0.93 10.22 -8.88
N ALA A 27 -0.15 9.15 -8.77
CA ALA A 27 -0.33 8.14 -7.73
C ALA A 27 -0.13 8.72 -6.33
N THR A 28 0.91 9.55 -6.12
CA THR A 28 1.18 10.23 -4.85
C THR A 28 0.03 11.15 -4.44
N LEU A 29 -0.49 11.97 -5.38
CA LEU A 29 -1.64 12.86 -5.11
C LEU A 29 -2.90 12.08 -4.72
N LYS A 30 -3.11 10.90 -5.29
CA LYS A 30 -4.22 10.01 -4.91
C LYS A 30 -4.00 9.31 -3.57
N ALA A 31 -2.74 9.00 -3.24
CA ALA A 31 -2.38 8.29 -2.02
C ALA A 31 -2.54 9.15 -0.75
N ILE A 32 -2.25 10.46 -0.82
CA ILE A 32 -2.35 11.38 0.32
C ILE A 32 -3.72 11.33 1.03
N PRO A 33 -4.87 11.54 0.36
CA PRO A 33 -6.16 11.44 1.03
C PRO A 33 -6.48 10.02 1.49
N GLN A 34 -5.94 9.00 0.84
CA GLN A 34 -6.11 7.61 1.26
C GLN A 34 -5.32 7.29 2.53
N ALA A 35 -4.17 7.95 2.74
CA ALA A 35 -3.39 7.80 3.96
C ALA A 35 -4.19 8.16 5.21
N LEU A 36 -4.99 9.23 5.13
CA LEU A 36 -5.80 9.74 6.25
C LEU A 36 -7.07 8.92 6.52
N LYS A 37 -7.47 8.04 5.61
CA LYS A 37 -8.58 7.10 5.84
C LYS A 37 -8.08 5.89 6.61
N GLY A 38 -8.97 5.22 7.36
CA GLY A 38 -8.66 3.94 8.00
C GLY A 38 -8.16 2.87 7.01
N SER A 39 -7.43 1.85 7.50
CA SER A 39 -7.03 0.73 6.66
C SER A 39 -8.27 -0.06 6.22
N LYS A 40 -8.31 -0.45 4.94
CA LYS A 40 -9.33 -1.38 4.42
C LYS A 40 -9.04 -2.84 4.80
N TYR A 41 -7.80 -3.11 5.20
CA TYR A 41 -7.30 -4.44 5.54
C TYR A 41 -7.62 -4.75 7.01
N THR A 42 -8.83 -5.22 7.24
CA THR A 42 -9.36 -5.51 8.56
C THR A 42 -9.59 -7.01 8.74
N LYS A 43 -9.73 -7.44 9.99
CA LYS A 43 -10.09 -8.83 10.33
C LYS A 43 -11.36 -9.29 9.59
N ALA A 44 -12.38 -8.42 9.49
CA ALA A 44 -13.61 -8.73 8.76
C ALA A 44 -13.36 -8.98 7.28
N ARG A 45 -12.51 -8.16 6.63
CA ARG A 45 -12.12 -8.34 5.24
C ARG A 45 -11.38 -9.67 5.03
N TYR A 46 -10.43 -10.01 5.90
CA TYR A 46 -9.71 -11.28 5.83
C TYR A 46 -10.62 -12.50 6.09
N MET A 47 -11.63 -12.34 6.93
CA MET A 47 -12.66 -13.38 7.13
C MET A 47 -13.44 -13.64 5.83
N GLU A 48 -13.87 -12.59 5.13
CA GLU A 48 -14.56 -12.73 3.84
C GLU A 48 -13.65 -13.32 2.78
N LEU A 49 -12.39 -12.87 2.69
CA LEU A 49 -11.41 -13.40 1.74
C LEU A 49 -11.20 -14.90 1.91
N LEU A 50 -10.92 -15.33 3.15
CA LEU A 50 -10.69 -16.75 3.45
C LEU A 50 -11.95 -17.60 3.24
N ALA A 51 -13.14 -17.05 3.53
CA ALA A 51 -14.40 -17.75 3.27
C ALA A 51 -14.69 -17.86 1.76
N MET A 52 -14.42 -16.82 0.99
CA MET A 52 -14.52 -16.84 -0.47
C MET A 52 -13.60 -17.91 -1.08
N LEU A 53 -12.33 -17.90 -0.70
CA LEU A 53 -11.36 -18.89 -1.15
C LEU A 53 -11.78 -20.32 -0.75
N TYR A 54 -12.28 -20.50 0.47
CA TYR A 54 -12.80 -21.78 0.90
C TYR A 54 -13.93 -22.30 0.00
N GLU A 55 -14.88 -21.45 -0.39
CA GLU A 55 -15.98 -21.86 -1.27
C GLU A 55 -15.49 -22.25 -2.66
N PHE A 56 -14.56 -21.49 -3.25
CA PHE A 56 -13.92 -21.87 -4.51
C PHE A 56 -13.24 -23.24 -4.43
N LEU A 57 -12.41 -23.43 -3.40
CA LEU A 57 -11.69 -24.68 -3.22
C LEU A 57 -12.62 -25.84 -2.89
N GLN A 58 -13.71 -25.60 -2.16
CA GLN A 58 -14.70 -26.63 -1.85
C GLN A 58 -15.48 -27.06 -3.10
N LYS A 59 -15.88 -26.10 -3.94
CA LYS A 59 -16.55 -26.38 -5.22
C LYS A 59 -15.61 -27.15 -6.16
N ALA A 60 -14.38 -26.67 -6.32
CA ALA A 60 -13.37 -27.36 -7.14
C ALA A 60 -13.08 -28.78 -6.66
N ARG A 61 -13.06 -29.02 -5.34
CA ARG A 61 -12.80 -30.35 -4.77
C ARG A 61 -13.99 -31.32 -4.92
N LYS A 62 -15.23 -30.83 -4.81
CA LYS A 62 -16.44 -31.66 -4.89
C LYS A 62 -16.85 -31.98 -6.32
N GLU A 63 -16.74 -31.00 -7.20
CA GLU A 63 -17.31 -31.03 -8.55
C GLU A 63 -16.23 -31.05 -9.65
N GLY A 64 -14.94 -30.94 -9.23
CA GLY A 64 -13.80 -30.83 -10.13
C GLY A 64 -13.43 -29.40 -10.47
N LEU A 65 -12.18 -29.19 -10.90
CA LEU A 65 -11.66 -27.86 -11.23
C LEU A 65 -12.46 -27.15 -12.34
N MET A 66 -13.00 -27.87 -13.29
CA MET A 66 -13.84 -27.31 -14.36
C MET A 66 -15.12 -26.65 -13.84
N ALA A 67 -15.60 -27.04 -12.65
CA ALA A 67 -16.83 -26.45 -12.08
C ALA A 67 -16.69 -24.98 -11.70
N ILE A 68 -15.48 -24.49 -11.45
CA ILE A 68 -15.21 -23.09 -11.13
C ILE A 68 -14.91 -22.25 -12.37
N GLU A 69 -14.76 -22.85 -13.56
CA GLU A 69 -14.40 -22.14 -14.79
C GLU A 69 -15.34 -20.95 -15.09
N LYS A 70 -16.65 -21.17 -14.97
CA LYS A 70 -17.64 -20.10 -15.19
C LYS A 70 -17.48 -18.94 -14.21
N ASP A 71 -17.18 -19.22 -12.95
CA ASP A 71 -16.98 -18.19 -11.93
C ASP A 71 -15.70 -17.37 -12.20
N VAL A 72 -14.69 -18.02 -12.77
CA VAL A 72 -13.39 -17.42 -13.10
C VAL A 72 -13.48 -16.57 -14.37
N GLU A 73 -14.20 -17.04 -15.41
CA GLU A 73 -14.35 -16.33 -16.67
C GLU A 73 -15.35 -15.16 -16.60
N ALA A 74 -16.35 -15.25 -15.73
CA ALA A 74 -17.35 -14.20 -15.53
C ALA A 74 -17.48 -13.83 -14.03
N PRO A 75 -16.44 -13.25 -13.40
CA PRO A 75 -16.42 -13.01 -11.96
C PRO A 75 -17.56 -12.11 -11.46
N HIS A 76 -18.00 -11.14 -12.27
CA HIS A 76 -19.13 -10.28 -11.92
C HIS A 76 -20.49 -11.01 -11.94
N GLU A 77 -20.58 -12.15 -12.59
CA GLU A 77 -21.78 -12.99 -12.61
C GLU A 77 -21.71 -14.10 -11.55
N SER A 78 -20.54 -14.36 -10.99
CA SER A 78 -20.31 -15.42 -10.01
C SER A 78 -21.06 -15.16 -8.71
N GLU A 79 -21.82 -16.15 -8.28
CA GLU A 79 -22.52 -16.11 -7.00
C GLU A 79 -21.54 -16.13 -5.80
N ILE A 80 -20.34 -16.73 -5.98
CA ILE A 80 -19.31 -16.75 -4.94
C ILE A 80 -18.77 -15.34 -4.72
N PHE A 81 -18.38 -14.61 -5.78
CA PHE A 81 -17.90 -13.23 -5.62
C PHE A 81 -18.98 -12.30 -5.06
N LYS A 82 -20.22 -12.42 -5.52
CA LYS A 82 -21.37 -11.63 -5.03
C LYS A 82 -21.66 -11.83 -3.55
N LYS A 83 -21.43 -13.04 -3.04
CA LYS A 83 -21.67 -13.40 -1.64
C LYS A 83 -20.69 -12.71 -0.67
N TYR A 84 -19.53 -12.29 -1.15
CA TYR A 84 -18.46 -11.66 -0.37
C TYR A 84 -18.10 -10.28 -0.92
N PRO A 85 -18.99 -9.28 -0.82
CA PRO A 85 -18.89 -8.01 -1.53
C PRO A 85 -17.69 -7.15 -1.11
N VAL A 86 -17.17 -7.31 0.09
CA VAL A 86 -16.02 -6.53 0.58
C VAL A 86 -14.74 -6.87 -0.21
N VAL A 87 -14.57 -8.13 -0.60
CA VAL A 87 -13.44 -8.59 -1.40
C VAL A 87 -13.83 -8.84 -2.86
N GLY A 88 -15.03 -9.30 -3.11
CA GLY A 88 -15.56 -9.62 -4.44
C GLY A 88 -15.88 -8.40 -5.31
N ASN A 89 -15.79 -7.17 -4.79
CA ASN A 89 -15.84 -5.92 -5.55
C ASN A 89 -14.46 -5.25 -5.69
N ASP A 90 -13.41 -5.82 -5.11
CA ASP A 90 -12.06 -5.30 -5.25
C ASP A 90 -11.41 -5.88 -6.51
N HIS A 91 -11.22 -5.02 -7.52
CA HIS A 91 -10.69 -5.41 -8.82
C HIS A 91 -9.37 -6.18 -8.72
N HIS A 92 -8.44 -5.73 -7.87
CA HIS A 92 -7.15 -6.39 -7.73
C HIS A 92 -7.25 -7.79 -7.11
N VAL A 93 -8.16 -7.97 -6.14
CA VAL A 93 -8.42 -9.28 -5.53
C VAL A 93 -9.07 -10.23 -6.53
N ILE A 94 -10.05 -9.72 -7.31
CA ILE A 94 -10.71 -10.51 -8.36
C ILE A 94 -9.68 -10.95 -9.40
N GLU A 95 -8.94 -10.01 -9.98
CA GLU A 95 -7.97 -10.25 -11.05
C GLU A 95 -6.93 -11.28 -10.60
N PHE A 96 -6.26 -11.01 -9.48
CA PHE A 96 -5.27 -11.94 -8.92
C PHE A 96 -5.85 -13.33 -8.66
N THR A 97 -7.04 -13.42 -8.06
CA THR A 97 -7.67 -14.71 -7.73
C THR A 97 -8.08 -15.47 -8.99
N THR A 98 -8.72 -14.79 -9.94
CA THR A 98 -9.23 -15.45 -11.17
C THR A 98 -8.10 -15.90 -12.08
N ASP A 99 -7.02 -15.12 -12.22
CA ASP A 99 -5.91 -15.47 -13.10
C ASP A 99 -5.22 -16.76 -12.63
N TYR A 100 -4.99 -16.90 -11.34
CA TYR A 100 -4.37 -18.12 -10.82
C TYR A 100 -5.33 -19.30 -10.74
N LEU A 101 -6.61 -19.07 -10.44
CA LEU A 101 -7.62 -20.14 -10.56
C LEU A 101 -7.74 -20.62 -12.01
N ARG A 102 -7.66 -19.73 -13.01
CA ARG A 102 -7.66 -20.09 -14.44
C ARG A 102 -6.44 -20.94 -14.80
N MET A 103 -5.26 -20.58 -14.29
CA MET A 103 -4.04 -21.39 -14.48
C MET A 103 -4.18 -22.78 -13.85
N MET A 104 -4.80 -22.86 -12.67
CA MET A 104 -5.07 -24.15 -12.00
C MET A 104 -6.06 -25.00 -12.81
N VAL A 105 -7.11 -24.40 -13.37
CA VAL A 105 -8.10 -25.11 -14.23
C VAL A 105 -7.44 -25.61 -15.50
N SER A 106 -6.55 -24.84 -16.12
CA SER A 106 -5.84 -25.25 -17.34
C SER A 106 -4.89 -26.43 -17.14
N GLY A 107 -4.39 -26.62 -15.92
CA GLY A 107 -3.55 -27.77 -15.55
C GLY A 107 -2.16 -27.82 -16.20
N ASN A 108 -1.73 -26.74 -16.86
CA ASN A 108 -0.49 -26.71 -17.65
C ASN A 108 0.77 -26.37 -16.84
N LEU A 109 0.63 -25.90 -15.61
CA LEU A 109 1.73 -25.45 -14.77
C LEU A 109 1.76 -26.24 -13.45
N ASN A 110 2.97 -26.52 -12.97
CA ASN A 110 3.14 -27.10 -11.65
C ASN A 110 3.11 -26.01 -10.54
N SER A 111 3.00 -26.45 -9.27
CA SER A 111 2.88 -25.53 -8.13
C SER A 111 4.06 -24.56 -7.97
N HIS A 112 5.28 -24.96 -8.33
CA HIS A 112 6.47 -24.11 -8.24
C HIS A 112 6.48 -23.01 -9.30
N GLU A 113 6.02 -23.32 -10.51
CA GLU A 113 5.89 -22.33 -11.60
C GLU A 113 4.83 -21.29 -11.27
N ILE A 114 3.69 -21.72 -10.76
CA ILE A 114 2.62 -20.82 -10.30
C ILE A 114 3.10 -19.99 -9.11
N GLU A 115 3.81 -20.58 -8.16
CA GLU A 115 4.40 -19.86 -7.03
C GLU A 115 5.33 -18.75 -7.48
N ALA A 116 6.24 -19.03 -8.42
CA ALA A 116 7.18 -18.04 -8.94
C ALA A 116 6.46 -16.88 -9.67
N LEU A 117 5.37 -17.19 -10.42
CA LEU A 117 4.56 -16.16 -11.06
C LEU A 117 3.83 -15.28 -10.03
N MET A 118 3.21 -15.90 -9.03
CA MET A 118 2.56 -15.16 -7.94
C MET A 118 3.55 -14.25 -7.20
N ASP A 119 4.76 -14.72 -6.93
CA ASP A 119 5.78 -13.90 -6.27
C ASP A 119 6.18 -12.70 -7.12
N ALA A 120 6.43 -12.91 -8.41
CA ALA A 120 6.80 -11.83 -9.33
C ALA A 120 5.67 -10.78 -9.44
N GLU A 121 4.40 -11.20 -9.44
CA GLU A 121 3.26 -10.29 -9.48
C GLU A 121 3.08 -9.53 -8.16
N ILE A 122 3.21 -10.21 -7.01
CA ILE A 122 3.15 -9.58 -5.68
C ILE A 122 4.27 -8.56 -5.54
N ASP A 123 5.50 -8.88 -5.94
CA ASP A 123 6.64 -7.97 -5.89
C ASP A 123 6.43 -6.75 -6.81
N THR A 124 5.88 -6.96 -8.01
CA THR A 124 5.55 -5.89 -8.93
C THR A 124 4.49 -4.96 -8.35
N HIS A 125 3.39 -5.52 -7.84
CA HIS A 125 2.33 -4.75 -7.20
C HIS A 125 2.84 -3.97 -5.99
N HIS A 126 3.68 -4.61 -5.15
CA HIS A 126 4.31 -3.95 -4.01
C HIS A 126 5.21 -2.80 -4.45
N ALA A 127 6.05 -2.99 -5.46
CA ALA A 127 6.93 -1.96 -6.00
C ALA A 127 6.13 -0.76 -6.55
N GLU A 128 5.03 -1.01 -7.24
CA GLU A 128 4.15 0.05 -7.76
C GLU A 128 3.45 0.82 -6.63
N ALA A 129 2.95 0.12 -5.62
CA ALA A 129 2.31 0.73 -4.45
C ALA A 129 3.32 1.50 -3.58
N HIS A 130 4.59 1.07 -3.53
CA HIS A 130 5.67 1.72 -2.78
C HIS A 130 6.22 2.97 -3.49
N ALA A 131 6.03 3.12 -4.80
CA ALA A 131 6.56 4.28 -5.53
C ALA A 131 6.08 5.65 -4.99
N PRO A 132 4.78 5.85 -4.64
CA PRO A 132 4.31 7.06 -3.96
C PRO A 132 4.93 7.27 -2.57
N VAL A 133 5.14 6.19 -1.80
CA VAL A 133 5.78 6.23 -0.48
C VAL A 133 7.19 6.78 -0.60
N ALA A 134 7.99 6.18 -1.48
CA ALA A 134 9.36 6.62 -1.75
C ALA A 134 9.43 8.08 -2.24
N ALA A 135 8.44 8.52 -3.02
CA ALA A 135 8.34 9.90 -3.49
C ALA A 135 8.10 10.89 -2.34
N ILE A 136 7.20 10.54 -1.39
CA ILE A 136 6.91 11.37 -0.20
C ILE A 136 8.11 11.40 0.74
N VAL A 137 8.77 10.28 0.98
CA VAL A 137 9.96 10.21 1.84
C VAL A 137 11.11 11.06 1.25
N ARG A 138 11.33 11.01 -0.07
CA ARG A 138 12.30 11.90 -0.75
C ARG A 138 11.90 13.37 -0.63
N LEU A 139 10.62 13.69 -0.74
CA LEU A 139 10.12 15.05 -0.53
C LEU A 139 10.37 15.52 0.91
N ALA A 140 10.15 14.67 1.91
CA ALA A 140 10.47 14.97 3.31
C ALA A 140 11.97 15.31 3.48
N GLY A 141 12.86 14.48 2.93
CA GLY A 141 14.31 14.70 2.99
C GLY A 141 14.79 15.96 2.26
N ALA A 142 14.04 16.46 1.27
CA ALA A 142 14.36 17.69 0.55
C ALA A 142 14.12 18.96 1.38
N HIS A 143 13.14 18.98 2.28
CA HIS A 143 12.79 20.16 3.07
C HIS A 143 13.94 20.69 3.93
N PRO A 144 14.64 19.88 4.76
CA PRO A 144 15.78 20.35 5.54
C PRO A 144 16.92 20.88 4.67
N ALA A 145 17.18 20.24 3.52
CA ALA A 145 18.22 20.70 2.60
C ALA A 145 17.91 22.11 2.05
N PHE A 146 16.69 22.34 1.59
CA PHE A 146 16.27 23.66 1.11
C PHE A 146 16.12 24.69 2.26
N ALA A 147 15.82 24.24 3.47
CA ALA A 147 15.83 25.10 4.65
C ALA A 147 17.23 25.66 4.94
N ILE A 148 18.28 24.83 4.78
CA ILE A 148 19.68 25.29 4.91
C ILE A 148 20.01 26.30 3.80
N VAL A 149 19.58 26.07 2.57
CA VAL A 149 19.77 27.01 1.46
C VAL A 149 19.07 28.35 1.75
N ALA A 150 17.80 28.29 2.19
CA ALA A 150 17.05 29.49 2.54
C ALA A 150 17.71 30.28 3.68
N ALA A 151 18.21 29.59 4.72
CA ALA A 151 18.96 30.23 5.82
C ALA A 151 20.25 30.89 5.33
N GLY A 152 21.01 30.20 4.46
CA GLY A 152 22.22 30.76 3.85
C GLY A 152 21.93 32.05 3.04
N LEU A 153 20.88 32.03 2.22
CA LEU A 153 20.42 33.22 1.50
C LEU A 153 19.98 34.34 2.44
N GLY A 154 19.30 34.01 3.55
CA GLY A 154 18.90 34.94 4.58
C GLY A 154 20.13 35.63 5.25
N VAL A 155 21.18 34.85 5.55
CA VAL A 155 22.43 35.38 6.09
C VAL A 155 23.13 36.30 5.08
N VAL A 156 23.23 35.88 3.80
CA VAL A 156 23.81 36.73 2.74
C VAL A 156 23.07 38.07 2.62
N ASN A 157 21.74 38.03 2.65
CA ASN A 157 20.91 39.23 2.61
C ASN A 157 21.15 40.14 3.86
N THR A 158 21.30 39.52 5.03
CA THR A 158 21.63 40.27 6.28
C THR A 158 22.99 40.96 6.20
N MET A 159 24.00 40.28 5.61
CA MET A 159 25.34 40.87 5.43
C MET A 159 25.31 42.07 4.49
N GLY A 160 24.45 42.09 3.47
CA GLY A 160 24.20 43.26 2.62
C GLY A 160 23.59 44.45 3.36
N SER A 161 23.07 44.24 4.57
CA SER A 161 22.37 45.22 5.40
C SER A 161 23.17 45.64 6.66
N VAL A 162 24.47 45.36 6.74
CA VAL A 162 25.32 45.61 7.96
C VAL A 162 25.30 47.06 8.43
N GLY A 163 25.02 48.03 7.55
CA GLY A 163 24.88 49.46 7.93
C GLY A 163 23.54 49.81 8.60
N GLN A 164 22.62 48.89 8.73
CA GLN A 164 21.30 49.12 9.34
C GLN A 164 21.36 49.00 10.88
N PRO A 165 20.34 49.54 11.60
CA PRO A 165 20.26 49.40 13.05
C PRO A 165 20.26 47.92 13.50
N PRO A 166 20.85 47.61 14.68
CA PRO A 166 20.94 46.24 15.21
C PRO A 166 19.57 45.51 15.31
N SER A 167 18.49 46.23 15.55
CA SER A 167 17.14 45.68 15.60
C SER A 167 16.66 45.15 14.24
N VAL A 168 17.07 45.79 13.13
CA VAL A 168 16.77 45.33 11.77
C VAL A 168 17.56 44.07 11.46
N LEU A 169 18.86 44.06 11.74
CA LEU A 169 19.74 42.92 11.56
C LEU A 169 19.25 41.71 12.37
N GLY A 170 18.88 41.94 13.64
CA GLY A 170 18.32 40.90 14.50
C GLY A 170 17.04 40.29 13.94
N GLY A 171 16.14 41.10 13.38
CA GLY A 171 14.91 40.61 12.70
C GLY A 171 15.20 39.78 11.47
N MET A 172 16.19 40.14 10.64
CA MET A 172 16.61 39.38 9.45
C MET A 172 17.22 38.03 9.81
N ILE A 173 18.08 38.00 10.84
CA ILE A 173 18.68 36.76 11.36
C ILE A 173 17.59 35.82 11.92
N ALA A 174 16.67 36.37 12.72
CA ALA A 174 15.55 35.61 13.27
C ALA A 174 14.70 35.00 12.19
N SER A 175 14.40 35.74 11.12
CA SER A 175 13.63 35.22 9.96
C SER A 175 14.34 34.05 9.29
N ALA A 176 15.64 34.13 9.04
CA ALA A 176 16.44 33.06 8.46
C ALA A 176 16.43 31.77 9.33
N LEU A 177 16.55 31.93 10.66
CA LEU A 177 16.51 30.80 11.59
C LEU A 177 15.12 30.16 11.68
N VAL A 178 14.06 30.95 11.68
CA VAL A 178 12.67 30.42 11.66
C VAL A 178 12.41 29.60 10.40
N GLY A 179 12.94 30.02 9.25
CA GLY A 179 12.85 29.24 8.01
C GLY A 179 13.43 27.83 8.18
N THR A 180 14.63 27.72 8.75
CA THR A 180 15.27 26.41 9.02
C THR A 180 14.43 25.56 9.96
N PHE A 181 13.93 26.12 11.04
CA PHE A 181 13.08 25.43 12.00
C PHE A 181 11.81 24.89 11.33
N LEU A 182 11.13 25.72 10.54
CA LEU A 182 9.91 25.31 9.82
C LEU A 182 10.17 24.21 8.80
N GLY A 183 11.29 24.29 8.07
CA GLY A 183 11.66 23.25 7.10
C GLY A 183 11.84 21.89 7.76
N ILE A 184 12.52 21.85 8.90
CA ILE A 184 12.72 20.62 9.70
C ILE A 184 11.39 20.12 10.27
N LEU A 185 10.57 21.01 10.83
CA LEU A 185 9.26 20.65 11.38
C LEU A 185 8.32 20.07 10.32
N LEU A 186 8.25 20.69 9.15
CA LEU A 186 7.43 20.18 8.04
C LEU A 186 7.90 18.81 7.57
N ALA A 187 9.22 18.63 7.44
CA ALA A 187 9.79 17.35 7.03
C ALA A 187 9.40 16.21 7.97
N TYR A 188 9.87 16.32 9.21
CA TYR A 188 9.81 15.22 10.17
C TYR A 188 8.54 15.19 11.01
N GLY A 189 7.84 16.33 11.13
CA GLY A 189 6.57 16.41 11.86
C GLY A 189 5.34 16.04 11.01
N PHE A 190 5.41 16.18 9.68
CA PHE A 190 4.24 16.00 8.83
C PHE A 190 4.51 15.12 7.60
N VAL A 191 5.51 15.44 6.77
CA VAL A 191 5.67 14.79 5.47
C VAL A 191 6.20 13.37 5.61
N GLU A 192 7.22 13.14 6.42
CA GLU A 192 7.79 11.82 6.66
C GLU A 192 6.82 10.87 7.36
N PRO A 193 6.09 11.28 8.43
CA PRO A 193 5.06 10.43 9.03
C PRO A 193 3.95 10.04 8.06
N LEU A 194 3.59 10.89 7.11
CA LEU A 194 2.65 10.56 6.06
C LEU A 194 3.18 9.44 5.15
N GLY A 195 4.47 9.51 4.80
CA GLY A 195 5.16 8.44 4.06
C GLY A 195 5.12 7.11 4.82
N GLY A 196 5.49 7.12 6.11
CA GLY A 196 5.44 5.92 6.96
C GLY A 196 4.05 5.31 7.12
N LEU A 197 3.00 6.15 7.19
CA LEU A 197 1.62 5.65 7.24
C LEU A 197 1.20 4.97 5.92
N LEU A 198 1.62 5.52 4.77
CA LEU A 198 1.38 4.91 3.47
C LEU A 198 2.15 3.60 3.30
N GLU A 199 3.38 3.52 3.80
CA GLU A 199 4.20 2.31 3.80
C GLU A 199 3.50 1.16 4.52
N GLN A 200 2.99 1.40 5.73
CA GLN A 200 2.22 0.41 6.48
C GLN A 200 1.00 -0.12 5.69
N LYS A 201 0.29 0.75 4.98
CA LYS A 201 -0.84 0.33 4.13
C LYS A 201 -0.42 -0.48 2.91
N THR A 202 0.75 -0.22 2.37
CA THR A 202 1.33 -1.00 1.27
C THR A 202 1.70 -2.41 1.74
N GLU A 203 2.24 -2.52 2.95
CA GLU A 203 2.52 -3.82 3.58
C GLU A 203 1.23 -4.62 3.83
N ASP A 204 0.18 -3.98 4.35
CA ASP A 204 -1.14 -4.63 4.53
C ASP A 204 -1.69 -5.17 3.21
N ALA A 205 -1.54 -4.42 2.11
CA ALA A 205 -1.97 -4.85 0.77
C ALA A 205 -1.21 -6.10 0.31
N ALA A 206 0.11 -6.13 0.50
CA ALA A 206 0.92 -7.29 0.15
C ALA A 206 0.50 -8.54 0.93
N LYS A 207 0.08 -8.41 2.20
CA LYS A 207 -0.41 -9.52 3.01
C LYS A 207 -1.70 -10.14 2.46
N GLU A 208 -2.56 -9.36 1.85
CA GLU A 208 -3.79 -9.88 1.21
C GLU A 208 -3.46 -10.83 0.05
N PHE A 209 -2.55 -10.44 -0.84
CA PHE A 209 -2.11 -11.29 -1.94
C PHE A 209 -1.32 -12.52 -1.47
N GLN A 210 -0.45 -12.36 -0.47
CA GLN A 210 0.24 -13.49 0.16
C GLN A 210 -0.74 -14.50 0.78
N CYS A 211 -1.86 -14.03 1.33
CA CYS A 211 -2.92 -14.88 1.86
C CYS A 211 -3.57 -15.70 0.74
N ILE A 212 -3.92 -15.09 -0.38
CA ILE A 212 -4.47 -15.79 -1.55
C ILE A 212 -3.45 -16.79 -2.08
N LYS A 213 -2.21 -16.37 -2.33
CA LYS A 213 -1.12 -17.24 -2.79
C LYS A 213 -0.97 -18.48 -1.93
N SER A 214 -0.79 -18.30 -0.62
CA SER A 214 -0.56 -19.42 0.31
C SER A 214 -1.74 -20.39 0.36
N THR A 215 -2.97 -19.88 0.23
CA THR A 215 -4.18 -20.71 0.19
C THR A 215 -4.25 -21.54 -1.09
N LEU A 216 -4.02 -20.92 -2.24
CA LEU A 216 -4.10 -21.59 -3.54
C LEU A 216 -2.99 -22.64 -3.69
N LEU A 217 -1.75 -22.30 -3.31
CA LEU A 217 -0.63 -23.25 -3.35
C LEU A 217 -0.86 -24.46 -2.45
N ALA A 218 -1.37 -24.26 -1.23
CA ALA A 218 -1.72 -25.37 -0.35
C ALA A 218 -2.78 -26.28 -1.00
N SER A 219 -3.77 -25.72 -1.69
CA SER A 219 -4.76 -26.49 -2.43
C SER A 219 -4.13 -27.30 -3.57
N MET A 220 -3.22 -26.70 -4.33
CA MET A 220 -2.47 -27.39 -5.40
C MET A 220 -1.61 -28.55 -4.88
N GLN A 221 -1.09 -28.41 -3.67
CA GLN A 221 -0.36 -29.48 -2.97
C GLN A 221 -1.25 -30.60 -2.43
N GLY A 222 -2.57 -30.53 -2.67
CA GLY A 222 -3.53 -31.57 -2.30
C GLY A 222 -4.16 -31.41 -0.91
N TYR A 223 -3.85 -30.35 -0.19
CA TYR A 223 -4.51 -30.10 1.10
C TYR A 223 -6.01 -29.87 0.92
N ASN A 224 -6.79 -30.26 1.93
CA ASN A 224 -8.22 -29.99 1.91
C ASN A 224 -8.52 -28.49 2.07
N PRO A 225 -9.67 -27.99 1.62
CA PRO A 225 -10.01 -26.57 1.67
C PRO A 225 -9.88 -25.94 3.06
N ALA A 226 -10.27 -26.65 4.12
CA ALA A 226 -10.16 -26.16 5.50
C ALA A 226 -8.70 -25.98 5.94
N THR A 227 -7.82 -26.89 5.53
CA THR A 227 -6.38 -26.78 5.79
C THR A 227 -5.75 -25.70 4.89
N ALA A 228 -6.14 -25.63 3.61
CA ALA A 228 -5.59 -24.64 2.70
C ALA A 228 -5.81 -23.20 3.16
N ILE A 229 -7.02 -22.86 3.65
CA ILE A 229 -7.29 -21.52 4.21
C ILE A 229 -6.48 -21.23 5.49
N GLU A 230 -6.05 -22.25 6.23
CA GLU A 230 -5.17 -22.05 7.39
C GLU A 230 -3.75 -21.60 6.97
N PHE A 231 -3.23 -22.08 5.84
CA PHE A 231 -1.99 -21.54 5.27
C PHE A 231 -2.12 -20.05 4.97
N GLY A 232 -3.21 -19.65 4.30
CA GLY A 232 -3.49 -18.23 4.04
C GLY A 232 -3.66 -17.42 5.32
N ARG A 233 -4.42 -17.94 6.30
CA ARG A 233 -4.62 -17.25 7.59
C ARG A 233 -3.28 -16.99 8.30
N LYS A 234 -2.34 -17.92 8.25
CA LYS A 234 -1.06 -17.84 8.98
C LYS A 234 -0.10 -16.79 8.45
N VAL A 235 -0.22 -16.33 7.22
CA VAL A 235 0.64 -15.26 6.66
C VAL A 235 0.16 -13.85 7.02
N LEU A 236 -1.06 -13.72 7.55
CA LEU A 236 -1.62 -12.43 7.99
C LEU A 236 -0.96 -11.93 9.27
N PHE A 237 -0.87 -10.61 9.43
CA PHE A 237 -0.41 -10.00 10.67
C PHE A 237 -1.30 -10.41 11.85
N SER A 238 -0.68 -10.64 13.00
CA SER A 238 -1.39 -11.14 14.18
C SER A 238 -2.50 -10.22 14.70
N THR A 239 -2.38 -8.91 14.43
CA THR A 239 -3.37 -7.88 14.77
C THR A 239 -4.69 -8.06 14.05
N ASP A 240 -4.63 -8.46 12.77
CA ASP A 240 -5.80 -8.53 11.88
C ASP A 240 -6.18 -9.95 11.49
N ARG A 241 -5.38 -10.92 11.94
CA ARG A 241 -5.60 -12.33 11.67
C ARG A 241 -6.77 -12.88 12.48
N PRO A 242 -7.82 -13.45 11.84
CA PRO A 242 -8.87 -14.18 12.55
C PRO A 242 -8.29 -15.33 13.39
N THR A 243 -8.90 -15.65 14.52
CA THR A 243 -8.55 -16.88 15.24
C THR A 243 -9.03 -18.12 14.47
N PHE A 244 -8.47 -19.27 14.80
CA PHE A 244 -8.89 -20.54 14.18
C PHE A 244 -10.38 -20.78 14.35
N SER A 245 -10.88 -20.63 15.58
CA SER A 245 -12.30 -20.87 15.91
C SER A 245 -13.26 -19.89 15.23
N GLU A 246 -12.85 -18.62 15.08
CA GLU A 246 -13.64 -17.61 14.37
C GLU A 246 -13.78 -17.96 12.90
N LEU A 247 -12.66 -18.32 12.23
CA LEU A 247 -12.67 -18.70 10.83
C LEU A 247 -13.48 -19.99 10.62
N GLU A 248 -13.25 -21.00 11.44
CA GLU A 248 -13.97 -22.28 11.36
C GLU A 248 -15.47 -22.09 11.54
N GLY A 249 -15.88 -21.30 12.55
CA GLY A 249 -17.28 -20.96 12.79
C GLY A 249 -17.92 -20.19 11.64
N HIS A 250 -17.19 -19.24 11.04
CA HIS A 250 -17.66 -18.46 9.92
C HIS A 250 -17.88 -19.31 8.65
N VAL A 251 -16.95 -20.21 8.36
CA VAL A 251 -16.99 -21.08 7.18
C VAL A 251 -18.01 -22.20 7.35
N LYS A 252 -18.16 -22.77 8.55
CA LYS A 252 -19.14 -23.85 8.83
C LYS A 252 -20.55 -23.32 9.10
N GLY A 253 -20.70 -22.11 9.64
CA GLY A 253 -21.97 -21.51 10.00
C GLY A 253 -22.76 -20.88 8.84
N LYS A 254 -22.15 -20.75 7.66
CA LYS A 254 -22.80 -20.26 6.43
C LYS A 254 -23.33 -21.40 5.55
N LYS A 255 -23.79 -22.52 6.15
CA LYS A 255 -24.56 -23.55 5.44
C LYS A 255 -25.99 -23.10 5.18
#